data_30370530c9be55898e3825f24f44256e
#
_entry.id   30370530c9be55898e3825f24f44256e
#
_cell.length_a   1.000
_cell.length_b   1.000
_cell.length_c   1.000
_cell.angle_alpha   90.00
_cell.angle_beta   90.00
_cell.angle_gamma   90.00
#
_symmetry.space_group_name_H-M   'P 1'
#
loop_
_entity.id
_entity.type
_entity.pdbx_description
1 polymer ?
#
loop_
_entity_poly.entity_id
_entity_poly.type
_entity_poly.pdbx_seq_one_letter_code
_entity_poly.pdbx_strand_id
1 'polypeptide(L)'
;GSSLSSKDVITLIPFLGAPVLQAIFIWMSKVGSFAFSFLPVMFCIAIPLGLARENKGVAAFAGFVGYAVMNLAVNFWLTAKGILPTTDAAILKANNIQNIIGIPSIDTGILGAVIAGIIVWLLHERFHNIRLPDALAFFGGTRFVPIVTTVVLGLVGLAIPLVWPVFAMGINALGKMINSAGDFGPMIFGTGERLLLPFGLHHILVALIRFTEAGGTLDVCGHSVSGALTIFQAQLSCPTTHGFAESATRFLSQGKMPAFLGG
;
A
#
# COMPACT_ATOMS: atom_id res chain seq x y z
N GLY A 1 -7.30 10.02 15.53
CA GLY A 1 -6.23 10.92 15.95
C GLY A 1 -6.24 12.22 15.16
N SER A 2 -6.05 12.16 13.83
CA SER A 2 -5.97 13.37 12.99
C SER A 2 -7.21 14.25 13.03
N SER A 3 -8.39 13.65 13.01
CA SER A 3 -9.67 14.41 13.07
C SER A 3 -9.89 15.11 14.41
N LEU A 4 -9.44 14.52 15.51
CA LEU A 4 -9.53 15.12 16.86
C LEU A 4 -8.48 16.21 17.08
N SER A 5 -7.49 16.32 16.21
CA SER A 5 -6.47 17.37 16.20
C SER A 5 -6.80 18.51 15.21
N SER A 6 -7.93 18.44 14.50
CA SER A 6 -8.35 19.51 13.59
C SER A 6 -8.77 20.76 14.35
N LYS A 7 -8.48 21.94 13.80
CA LYS A 7 -8.81 23.23 14.41
C LYS A 7 -10.30 23.37 14.68
N ASP A 8 -11.14 22.87 13.79
CA ASP A 8 -12.60 22.99 13.86
C ASP A 8 -13.17 22.19 15.05
N VAL A 9 -12.62 21.00 15.33
CA VAL A 9 -13.05 20.20 16.49
C VAL A 9 -12.57 20.84 17.80
N ILE A 10 -11.37 21.44 17.81
CA ILE A 10 -10.84 22.14 18.98
C ILE A 10 -11.68 23.37 19.31
N THR A 11 -12.20 24.09 18.31
CA THR A 11 -13.09 25.23 18.54
C THR A 11 -14.46 24.82 19.10
N LEU A 12 -14.98 23.65 18.69
CA LEU A 12 -16.23 23.09 19.21
C LEU A 12 -16.09 22.54 20.62
N ILE A 13 -14.95 21.95 20.93
CA ILE A 13 -14.69 21.32 22.23
C ILE A 13 -13.31 21.78 22.72
N PRO A 14 -13.21 22.92 23.43
CA PRO A 14 -11.95 23.52 23.86
C PRO A 14 -11.07 22.61 24.75
N PHE A 15 -11.69 21.68 25.47
CA PHE A 15 -10.99 20.69 26.30
C PHE A 15 -10.04 19.80 25.48
N LEU A 16 -10.39 19.49 24.23
CA LEU A 16 -9.52 18.70 23.32
C LEU A 16 -8.28 19.45 22.86
N GLY A 17 -8.24 20.79 23.05
CA GLY A 17 -7.08 21.64 22.77
C GLY A 17 -5.97 21.53 23.82
N ALA A 18 -6.17 20.83 24.94
CA ALA A 18 -5.14 20.65 25.95
C ALA A 18 -3.88 20.01 25.34
N PRO A 19 -2.66 20.56 25.59
CA PRO A 19 -1.45 20.14 24.91
C PRO A 19 -1.12 18.66 25.13
N VAL A 20 -1.44 18.10 26.28
CA VAL A 20 -1.25 16.68 26.59
C VAL A 20 -2.17 15.80 25.75
N LEU A 21 -3.45 16.16 25.62
CA LEU A 21 -4.40 15.40 24.79
C LEU A 21 -4.05 15.46 23.30
N GLN A 22 -3.61 16.63 22.83
CA GLN A 22 -3.15 16.79 21.45
C GLN A 22 -1.89 15.96 21.19
N ALA A 23 -0.95 15.90 22.10
CA ALA A 23 0.23 15.04 21.99
C ALA A 23 -0.16 13.56 21.89
N ILE A 24 -1.12 13.11 22.69
CA ILE A 24 -1.64 11.72 22.63
C ILE A 24 -2.32 11.46 21.27
N PHE A 25 -3.17 12.36 20.79
CA PHE A 25 -3.85 12.17 19.50
C PHE A 25 -2.87 12.15 18.33
N ILE A 26 -1.86 13.02 18.33
CA ILE A 26 -0.81 13.03 17.32
C ILE A 26 0.01 11.73 17.38
N TRP A 27 0.35 11.27 18.59
CA TRP A 27 1.06 10.01 18.76
C TRP A 27 0.25 8.83 18.24
N MET A 28 -1.03 8.72 18.62
CA MET A 28 -1.93 7.67 18.11
C MET A 28 -2.08 7.71 16.59
N SER A 29 -2.16 8.92 16.01
CA SER A 29 -2.21 9.09 14.56
C SER A 29 -0.92 8.60 13.88
N LYS A 30 0.24 8.93 14.44
CA LYS A 30 1.54 8.48 13.93
C LYS A 30 1.69 6.97 14.03
N VAL A 31 1.29 6.34 15.14
CA VAL A 31 1.32 4.88 15.30
C VAL A 31 0.41 4.19 14.30
N GLY A 32 -0.81 4.72 14.11
CA GLY A 32 -1.73 4.19 13.10
C GLY A 32 -1.19 4.32 11.68
N SER A 33 -0.64 5.49 11.32
CA SER A 33 -0.05 5.71 10.00
C SER A 33 1.16 4.81 9.76
N PHE A 34 1.99 4.60 10.79
CA PHE A 34 3.12 3.67 10.72
C PHE A 34 2.65 2.24 10.37
N ALA A 35 1.64 1.73 11.09
CA ALA A 35 1.12 0.39 10.85
C ALA A 35 0.64 0.22 9.39
N PHE A 36 -0.08 1.22 8.84
CA PHE A 36 -0.53 1.19 7.44
C PHE A 36 0.63 1.27 6.44
N SER A 37 1.62 2.14 6.68
CA SER A 37 2.76 2.31 5.78
C SER A 37 3.65 1.06 5.71
N PHE A 38 3.78 0.31 6.82
CA PHE A 38 4.58 -0.90 6.87
C PHE A 38 3.78 -2.19 6.65
N LEU A 39 2.48 -2.08 6.37
CA LEU A 39 1.62 -3.24 6.11
C LEU A 39 2.18 -4.17 5.02
N PRO A 40 2.65 -3.69 3.84
CA PRO A 40 3.24 -4.55 2.83
C PRO A 40 4.45 -5.34 3.34
N VAL A 41 5.32 -4.69 4.13
CA VAL A 41 6.49 -5.34 4.74
C VAL A 41 6.06 -6.47 5.69
N MET A 42 5.05 -6.20 6.52
CA MET A 42 4.51 -7.19 7.45
C MET A 42 3.95 -8.41 6.72
N PHE A 43 3.24 -8.20 5.59
CA PHE A 43 2.76 -9.30 4.75
C PHE A 43 3.90 -10.11 4.15
N CYS A 44 4.94 -9.46 3.66
CA CYS A 44 6.09 -10.13 3.06
C CYS A 44 6.88 -10.97 4.08
N ILE A 45 6.85 -10.61 5.37
CA ILE A 45 7.40 -11.40 6.47
C ILE A 45 6.44 -12.51 6.90
N ALA A 46 5.15 -12.17 7.07
CA ALA A 46 4.16 -13.07 7.64
C ALA A 46 3.80 -14.25 6.72
N ILE A 47 3.75 -14.04 5.41
CA ILE A 47 3.41 -15.08 4.44
C ILE A 47 4.42 -16.24 4.49
N PRO A 48 5.73 -16.03 4.27
CA PRO A 48 6.67 -17.13 4.36
C PRO A 48 6.78 -17.69 5.78
N LEU A 49 6.63 -16.86 6.83
CA LEU A 49 6.59 -17.33 8.22
C LEU A 49 5.43 -18.30 8.47
N GLY A 50 4.25 -17.97 7.96
CA GLY A 50 3.04 -18.77 8.15
C GLY A 50 3.03 -20.06 7.31
N LEU A 51 3.49 -19.98 6.07
CA LEU A 51 3.43 -21.09 5.11
C LEU A 51 4.60 -22.06 5.23
N ALA A 52 5.79 -21.61 5.69
CA ALA A 52 6.95 -22.49 5.86
C ALA A 52 6.68 -23.60 6.89
N ARG A 53 7.08 -24.82 6.55
CA ARG A 53 6.92 -26.00 7.42
C ARG A 53 8.02 -26.04 8.48
N GLU A 54 9.25 -25.77 8.09
CA GLU A 54 10.45 -25.80 8.94
C GLU A 54 11.20 -24.48 8.86
N ASN A 55 12.04 -24.18 9.83
CA ASN A 55 12.91 -23.00 9.86
C ASN A 55 12.18 -21.67 9.58
N LYS A 56 10.98 -21.50 10.13
CA LYS A 56 10.08 -20.38 9.89
C LYS A 56 10.73 -19.00 10.08
N GLY A 57 11.64 -18.87 11.06
CA GLY A 57 12.37 -17.62 11.28
C GLY A 57 13.28 -17.24 10.12
N VAL A 58 13.90 -18.23 9.45
CA VAL A 58 14.72 -18.00 8.24
C VAL A 58 13.85 -17.57 7.07
N ALA A 59 12.68 -18.20 6.91
CA ALA A 59 11.70 -17.82 5.89
C ALA A 59 11.22 -16.36 6.07
N ALA A 60 10.91 -15.98 7.31
CA ALA A 60 10.51 -14.62 7.66
C ALA A 60 11.62 -13.58 7.37
N PHE A 61 12.86 -13.89 7.77
CA PHE A 61 14.02 -13.06 7.50
C PHE A 61 14.27 -12.91 6.00
N ALA A 62 14.23 -14.03 5.26
CA ALA A 62 14.33 -14.00 3.81
C ALA A 62 13.23 -13.18 3.14
N GLY A 63 12.01 -13.18 3.70
CA GLY A 63 10.91 -12.33 3.27
C GLY A 63 11.23 -10.86 3.36
N PHE A 64 11.73 -10.41 4.50
CA PHE A 64 12.14 -9.02 4.68
C PHE A 64 13.28 -8.61 3.73
N VAL A 65 14.36 -9.41 3.70
CA VAL A 65 15.53 -9.16 2.83
C VAL A 65 15.10 -9.11 1.36
N GLY A 66 14.32 -10.09 0.92
CA GLY A 66 13.85 -10.17 -0.45
C GLY A 66 13.01 -8.96 -0.86
N TYR A 67 12.09 -8.53 0.00
CA TYR A 67 11.27 -7.36 -0.27
C TYR A 67 12.10 -6.07 -0.33
N ALA A 68 13.07 -5.91 0.56
CA ALA A 68 13.98 -4.77 0.54
C ALA A 68 14.81 -4.74 -0.75
N VAL A 69 15.38 -5.89 -1.16
CA VAL A 69 16.17 -6.00 -2.39
C VAL A 69 15.31 -5.77 -3.64
N MET A 70 14.08 -6.27 -3.66
CA MET A 70 13.14 -6.02 -4.74
C MET A 70 12.92 -4.52 -4.95
N ASN A 71 12.67 -3.77 -3.87
CA ASN A 71 12.49 -2.31 -3.93
C ASN A 71 13.78 -1.57 -4.30
N LEU A 72 14.95 -2.05 -3.85
CA LEU A 72 16.25 -1.52 -4.27
C LEU A 72 16.50 -1.73 -5.78
N ALA A 73 16.11 -2.87 -6.32
CA ALA A 73 16.24 -3.15 -7.75
C ALA A 73 15.32 -2.25 -8.59
N VAL A 74 14.09 -1.99 -8.14
CA VAL A 74 13.19 -1.00 -8.75
C VAL A 74 13.81 0.39 -8.70
N ASN A 75 14.33 0.81 -7.54
CA ASN A 75 15.01 2.11 -7.38
C ASN A 75 16.21 2.25 -8.34
N PHE A 76 17.04 1.21 -8.43
CA PHE A 76 18.16 1.19 -9.36
C PHE A 76 17.69 1.38 -10.80
N TRP A 77 16.63 0.70 -11.22
CA TRP A 77 16.09 0.85 -12.57
C TRP A 77 15.56 2.27 -12.83
N LEU A 78 14.81 2.87 -11.87
CA LEU A 78 14.32 4.24 -11.97
C LEU A 78 15.47 5.26 -12.04
N THR A 79 16.54 5.03 -11.30
CA THR A 79 17.74 5.86 -11.33
C THR A 79 18.46 5.74 -12.67
N ALA A 80 18.61 4.52 -13.20
CA ALA A 80 19.22 4.27 -14.51
C ALA A 80 18.43 4.90 -15.66
N LYS A 81 17.11 5.08 -15.51
CA LYS A 81 16.25 5.80 -16.46
C LYS A 81 16.26 7.32 -16.27
N GLY A 82 16.97 7.84 -15.28
CA GLY A 82 17.02 9.28 -15.00
C GLY A 82 15.74 9.86 -14.37
N ILE A 83 14.84 9.00 -13.85
CA ILE A 83 13.62 9.42 -13.17
C ILE A 83 13.95 9.80 -11.72
N LEU A 84 14.89 9.12 -11.09
CA LEU A 84 15.43 9.40 -9.76
C LEU A 84 16.90 9.83 -9.85
N PRO A 85 17.38 10.68 -8.92
CA PRO A 85 16.68 11.28 -7.79
C PRO A 85 15.86 12.50 -8.20
N THR A 86 14.60 12.57 -7.73
CA THR A 86 13.75 13.74 -7.92
C THR A 86 12.95 14.04 -6.66
N THR A 87 12.74 15.33 -6.39
CA THR A 87 11.84 15.83 -5.33
C THR A 87 10.53 16.35 -5.91
N ASP A 88 10.37 16.29 -7.22
CA ASP A 88 9.23 16.83 -7.93
C ASP A 88 7.99 15.94 -7.70
N ALA A 89 7.01 16.47 -6.97
CA ALA A 89 5.81 15.73 -6.59
C ALA A 89 4.99 15.25 -7.79
N ALA A 90 5.04 15.99 -8.92
CA ALA A 90 4.34 15.62 -10.14
C ALA A 90 4.96 14.38 -10.79
N ILE A 91 6.29 14.31 -10.86
CA ILE A 91 7.02 13.16 -11.42
C ILE A 91 6.84 11.92 -10.54
N LEU A 92 6.91 12.09 -9.21
CA LEU A 92 6.69 11.00 -8.25
C LEU A 92 5.28 10.42 -8.37
N LYS A 93 4.24 11.28 -8.46
CA LYS A 93 2.86 10.85 -8.67
C LYS A 93 2.65 10.16 -10.03
N ALA A 94 3.18 10.74 -11.11
CA ALA A 94 3.01 10.19 -12.46
C ALA A 94 3.58 8.77 -12.59
N ASN A 95 4.66 8.47 -11.86
CA ASN A 95 5.32 7.16 -11.86
C ASN A 95 4.92 6.28 -10.66
N ASN A 96 3.94 6.70 -9.85
CA ASN A 96 3.50 5.99 -8.64
C ASN A 96 4.67 5.65 -7.68
N ILE A 97 5.61 6.60 -7.53
CA ILE A 97 6.80 6.42 -6.68
C ILE A 97 6.46 6.86 -5.26
N GLN A 98 6.70 5.96 -4.31
CA GLN A 98 6.58 6.22 -2.89
C GLN A 98 7.85 5.79 -2.15
N ASN A 99 8.00 6.27 -0.92
CA ASN A 99 9.09 5.86 -0.05
C ASN A 99 8.70 4.58 0.70
N ILE A 100 9.31 3.46 0.30
CA ILE A 100 9.08 2.14 0.90
C ILE A 100 10.32 1.75 1.69
N ILE A 101 10.20 1.67 3.01
CA ILE A 101 11.33 1.36 3.93
C ILE A 101 12.52 2.32 3.74
N GLY A 102 12.27 3.59 3.44
CA GLY A 102 13.34 4.54 3.16
C GLY A 102 13.87 4.52 1.72
N ILE A 103 13.35 3.66 0.85
CA ILE A 103 13.76 3.50 -0.56
C ILE A 103 12.66 4.08 -1.46
N PRO A 104 12.95 5.09 -2.29
CA PRO A 104 12.03 5.54 -3.33
C PRO A 104 11.83 4.42 -4.36
N SER A 105 10.64 3.87 -4.45
CA SER A 105 10.30 2.73 -5.30
C SER A 105 8.89 2.86 -5.84
N ILE A 106 8.54 2.10 -6.86
CA ILE A 106 7.16 2.01 -7.36
C ILE A 106 6.32 1.34 -6.29
N ASP A 107 5.24 2.02 -5.88
CA ASP A 107 4.32 1.45 -4.91
C ASP A 107 3.49 0.31 -5.55
N THR A 108 3.90 -0.90 -5.27
CA THR A 108 3.17 -2.12 -5.65
C THR A 108 2.14 -2.52 -4.59
N GLY A 109 2.07 -1.79 -3.49
CA GLY A 109 1.15 -2.03 -2.38
C GLY A 109 1.30 -3.42 -1.77
N ILE A 110 0.18 -3.89 -1.21
CA ILE A 110 0.10 -5.22 -0.57
C ILE A 110 0.25 -6.34 -1.62
N LEU A 111 -0.23 -6.12 -2.86
CA LEU A 111 -0.14 -7.13 -3.92
C LEU A 111 1.31 -7.53 -4.21
N GLY A 112 2.19 -6.54 -4.39
CA GLY A 112 3.61 -6.80 -4.61
C GLY A 112 4.26 -7.54 -3.43
N ALA A 113 3.88 -7.19 -2.22
CA ALA A 113 4.36 -7.86 -1.00
C ALA A 113 3.87 -9.32 -0.90
N VAL A 114 2.62 -9.59 -1.27
CA VAL A 114 2.06 -10.95 -1.30
C VAL A 114 2.80 -11.80 -2.33
N ILE A 115 2.99 -11.29 -3.54
CA ILE A 115 3.73 -11.99 -4.61
C ILE A 115 5.16 -12.28 -4.15
N ALA A 116 5.86 -11.28 -3.60
CA ALA A 116 7.20 -11.46 -3.06
C ALA A 116 7.23 -12.51 -1.92
N GLY A 117 6.28 -12.45 -0.99
CA GLY A 117 6.17 -13.42 0.11
C GLY A 117 5.93 -14.85 -0.37
N ILE A 118 5.10 -15.05 -1.40
CA ILE A 118 4.87 -16.37 -2.01
C ILE A 118 6.13 -16.89 -2.70
N ILE A 119 6.83 -16.03 -3.44
CA ILE A 119 8.10 -16.39 -4.09
C ILE A 119 9.13 -16.82 -3.03
N VAL A 120 9.25 -16.06 -1.94
CA VAL A 120 10.16 -16.40 -0.84
C VAL A 120 9.79 -17.73 -0.20
N TRP A 121 8.52 -17.98 0.04
CA TRP A 121 8.06 -19.27 0.56
C TRP A 121 8.43 -20.43 -0.38
N LEU A 122 8.19 -20.30 -1.68
CA LEU A 122 8.55 -21.32 -2.67
C LEU A 122 10.08 -21.58 -2.70
N LEU A 123 10.88 -20.52 -2.65
CA LEU A 123 12.33 -20.61 -2.58
C LEU A 123 12.78 -21.27 -1.26
N HIS A 124 12.14 -20.91 -0.14
CA HIS A 124 12.43 -21.51 1.15
C HIS A 124 12.17 -23.02 1.14
N GLU A 125 10.98 -23.46 0.72
CA GLU A 125 10.60 -24.88 0.64
C GLU A 125 11.56 -25.67 -0.28
N ARG A 126 12.06 -25.04 -1.33
CA ARG A 126 12.97 -25.71 -2.30
C ARG A 126 14.42 -25.78 -1.83
N PHE A 127 14.92 -24.75 -1.13
CA PHE A 127 16.34 -24.56 -0.90
C PHE A 127 16.80 -24.64 0.56
N HIS A 128 15.90 -24.74 1.55
CA HIS A 128 16.28 -24.75 2.97
C HIS A 128 17.14 -25.95 3.39
N ASN A 129 17.08 -27.06 2.66
CA ASN A 129 17.85 -28.30 2.91
C ASN A 129 18.92 -28.57 1.86
N ILE A 130 19.29 -27.58 1.03
CA ILE A 130 20.30 -27.78 -0.03
C ILE A 130 21.67 -28.09 0.55
N ARG A 131 22.32 -29.10 0.00
CA ARG A 131 23.73 -29.45 0.27
C ARG A 131 24.58 -28.89 -0.86
N LEU A 132 25.47 -27.97 -0.53
CA LEU A 132 26.42 -27.41 -1.48
C LEU A 132 27.75 -28.21 -1.44
N PRO A 133 28.56 -28.16 -2.50
CA PRO A 133 29.92 -28.71 -2.50
C PRO A 133 30.77 -28.18 -1.35
N ASP A 134 31.79 -28.95 -0.93
CA ASP A 134 32.59 -28.65 0.26
C ASP A 134 33.19 -27.25 0.28
N ALA A 135 33.58 -26.71 -0.87
CA ALA A 135 34.09 -25.34 -1.00
C ALA A 135 33.04 -24.26 -0.61
N LEU A 136 31.75 -24.55 -0.74
CA LEU A 136 30.62 -23.63 -0.45
C LEU A 136 29.71 -24.14 0.68
N ALA A 137 30.13 -25.19 1.39
CA ALA A 137 29.36 -25.87 2.43
C ALA A 137 28.87 -24.88 3.53
N PHE A 138 29.66 -23.84 3.83
CA PHE A 138 29.28 -22.79 4.79
C PHE A 138 28.00 -22.06 4.42
N PHE A 139 27.71 -21.87 3.12
CA PHE A 139 26.51 -21.20 2.62
C PHE A 139 25.33 -22.16 2.41
N GLY A 140 25.49 -23.45 2.70
CA GLY A 140 24.45 -24.46 2.51
C GLY A 140 23.31 -24.38 3.54
N GLY A 141 22.26 -25.14 3.26
CA GLY A 141 21.09 -25.24 4.12
C GLY A 141 20.30 -23.92 4.24
N THR A 142 19.89 -23.59 5.45
CA THR A 142 19.05 -22.42 5.73
C THR A 142 19.70 -21.08 5.37
N ARG A 143 21.03 -21.00 5.37
CA ARG A 143 21.79 -19.79 5.01
C ARG A 143 21.69 -19.45 3.52
N PHE A 144 21.45 -20.45 2.69
CA PHE A 144 21.32 -20.30 1.26
C PHE A 144 20.01 -19.59 0.86
N VAL A 145 18.96 -19.74 1.66
CA VAL A 145 17.65 -19.17 1.36
C VAL A 145 17.66 -17.65 1.19
N PRO A 146 18.20 -16.83 2.11
CA PRO A 146 18.30 -15.39 1.88
C PRO A 146 19.12 -15.03 0.64
N ILE A 147 20.19 -15.81 0.32
CA ILE A 147 21.05 -15.54 -0.83
C ILE A 147 20.30 -15.73 -2.14
N VAL A 148 19.62 -16.87 -2.30
CA VAL A 148 18.83 -17.13 -3.52
C VAL A 148 17.63 -16.19 -3.63
N THR A 149 17.02 -15.84 -2.49
CA THR A 149 15.93 -14.87 -2.43
C THR A 149 16.39 -13.49 -2.93
N THR A 150 17.57 -13.03 -2.52
CA THR A 150 18.15 -11.77 -2.98
C THR A 150 18.29 -11.74 -4.50
N VAL A 151 18.82 -12.81 -5.09
CA VAL A 151 19.00 -12.89 -6.54
C VAL A 151 17.65 -12.90 -7.27
N VAL A 152 16.74 -13.78 -6.85
CA VAL A 152 15.45 -13.94 -7.53
C VAL A 152 14.58 -12.69 -7.39
N LEU A 153 14.44 -12.15 -6.17
CA LEU A 153 13.64 -10.93 -5.96
C LEU A 153 14.33 -9.67 -6.50
N GLY A 154 15.65 -9.65 -6.61
CA GLY A 154 16.37 -8.63 -7.36
C GLY A 154 15.97 -8.63 -8.85
N LEU A 155 15.92 -9.79 -9.49
CA LEU A 155 15.46 -9.91 -10.88
C LEU A 155 13.98 -9.57 -11.04
N VAL A 156 13.13 -10.01 -10.12
CA VAL A 156 11.71 -9.64 -10.07
C VAL A 156 11.57 -8.12 -9.94
N GLY A 157 12.35 -7.49 -9.08
CA GLY A 157 12.37 -6.03 -8.91
C GLY A 157 12.73 -5.28 -10.18
N LEU A 158 13.66 -5.78 -10.98
CA LEU A 158 13.99 -5.21 -12.29
C LEU A 158 12.85 -5.40 -13.31
N ALA A 159 12.03 -6.44 -13.17
CA ALA A 159 10.89 -6.68 -14.04
C ALA A 159 9.64 -5.84 -13.66
N ILE A 160 9.50 -5.43 -12.41
CA ILE A 160 8.35 -4.65 -11.91
C ILE A 160 8.09 -3.40 -12.76
N PRO A 161 9.07 -2.52 -13.04
CA PRO A 161 8.82 -1.30 -13.83
C PRO A 161 8.34 -1.57 -15.26
N LEU A 162 8.57 -2.77 -15.79
CA LEU A 162 8.10 -3.16 -17.12
C LEU A 162 6.66 -3.69 -17.07
N VAL A 163 6.32 -4.44 -16.03
CA VAL A 163 5.04 -5.14 -15.90
C VAL A 163 4.00 -4.28 -15.19
N TRP A 164 4.41 -3.50 -14.20
CA TRP A 164 3.52 -2.71 -13.36
C TRP A 164 2.66 -1.69 -14.09
N PRO A 165 3.14 -0.97 -15.12
CA PRO A 165 2.29 -0.05 -15.89
C PRO A 165 1.09 -0.73 -16.54
N VAL A 166 1.23 -1.98 -16.99
CA VAL A 166 0.13 -2.77 -17.56
C VAL A 166 -0.92 -3.09 -16.49
N PHE A 167 -0.47 -3.49 -15.30
CA PHE A 167 -1.36 -3.69 -14.16
C PHE A 167 -2.06 -2.40 -13.73
N ALA A 168 -1.33 -1.30 -13.65
CA ALA A 168 -1.87 0.00 -13.30
C ALA A 168 -2.93 0.47 -14.33
N MET A 169 -2.70 0.25 -15.63
CA MET A 169 -3.71 0.51 -16.67
C MET A 169 -4.96 -0.33 -16.48
N GLY A 170 -4.82 -1.62 -16.18
CA GLY A 170 -5.95 -2.51 -15.89
C GLY A 170 -6.75 -2.07 -14.67
N ILE A 171 -6.08 -1.71 -13.59
CA ILE A 171 -6.68 -1.19 -12.37
C ILE A 171 -7.44 0.12 -12.64
N ASN A 172 -6.82 1.05 -13.38
CA ASN A 172 -7.45 2.31 -13.76
C ASN A 172 -8.65 2.12 -14.70
N ALA A 173 -8.58 1.14 -15.61
CA ALA A 173 -9.70 0.79 -16.49
C ALA A 173 -10.90 0.25 -15.68
N LEU A 174 -10.64 -0.62 -14.70
CA LEU A 174 -11.67 -1.09 -13.76
C LEU A 174 -12.28 0.08 -12.96
N GLY A 175 -11.45 1.00 -12.49
CA GLY A 175 -11.92 2.18 -11.79
C GLY A 175 -12.80 3.07 -12.64
N LYS A 176 -12.40 3.33 -13.88
CA LYS A 176 -13.23 4.08 -14.84
C LYS A 176 -14.55 3.38 -15.13
N MET A 177 -14.56 2.06 -15.28
CA MET A 177 -15.77 1.27 -15.47
C MET A 177 -16.73 1.38 -14.27
N ILE A 178 -16.22 1.29 -13.05
CA ILE A 178 -17.02 1.47 -11.82
C ILE A 178 -17.59 2.88 -11.75
N ASN A 179 -16.80 3.89 -12.10
CA ASN A 179 -17.24 5.28 -12.08
C ASN A 179 -18.27 5.58 -13.19
N SER A 180 -18.10 5.03 -14.39
CA SER A 180 -19.04 5.20 -15.50
C SER A 180 -20.36 4.45 -15.31
N ALA A 181 -20.42 3.44 -14.43
CA ALA A 181 -21.64 2.72 -14.09
C ALA A 181 -22.64 3.55 -13.26
N GLY A 182 -22.32 4.80 -12.94
CA GLY A 182 -23.21 5.70 -12.22
C GLY A 182 -23.65 5.11 -10.88
N ASP A 183 -24.95 5.07 -10.63
CA ASP A 183 -25.53 4.58 -9.37
C ASP A 183 -25.30 3.08 -9.10
N PHE A 184 -25.00 2.30 -10.15
CA PHE A 184 -24.59 0.90 -10.02
C PHE A 184 -23.13 0.71 -9.63
N GLY A 185 -22.31 1.75 -9.76
CA GLY A 185 -20.88 1.70 -9.42
C GLY A 185 -20.61 1.18 -8.00
N PRO A 186 -21.27 1.74 -6.96
CA PRO A 186 -21.14 1.26 -5.60
C PRO A 186 -21.57 -0.21 -5.40
N MET A 187 -22.59 -0.67 -6.10
CA MET A 187 -23.04 -2.07 -6.03
C MET A 187 -21.99 -3.01 -6.62
N ILE A 188 -21.44 -2.67 -7.79
CA ILE A 188 -20.37 -3.45 -8.44
C ILE A 188 -19.14 -3.49 -7.55
N PHE A 189 -18.77 -2.34 -6.96
CA PHE A 189 -17.66 -2.25 -6.02
C PHE A 189 -17.88 -3.13 -4.80
N GLY A 190 -19.03 -3.02 -4.12
CA GLY A 190 -19.33 -3.78 -2.92
C GLY A 190 -19.41 -5.29 -3.17
N THR A 191 -19.95 -5.71 -4.32
CA THR A 191 -19.98 -7.11 -4.73
C THR A 191 -18.56 -7.62 -5.03
N GLY A 192 -17.78 -6.86 -5.80
CA GLY A 192 -16.39 -7.20 -6.11
C GLY A 192 -15.50 -7.29 -4.86
N GLU A 193 -15.67 -6.37 -3.91
CA GLU A 193 -14.95 -6.40 -2.63
C GLU A 193 -15.28 -7.68 -1.84
N ARG A 194 -16.55 -8.04 -1.74
CA ARG A 194 -16.96 -9.25 -1.02
C ARG A 194 -16.47 -10.53 -1.70
N LEU A 195 -16.48 -10.55 -3.03
CA LEU A 195 -15.96 -11.68 -3.81
C LEU A 195 -14.44 -11.84 -3.63
N LEU A 196 -13.72 -10.74 -3.47
CA LEU A 196 -12.26 -10.74 -3.28
C LEU A 196 -11.82 -10.95 -1.82
N LEU A 197 -12.76 -10.86 -0.85
CA LEU A 197 -12.48 -11.09 0.57
C LEU A 197 -11.80 -12.44 0.87
N PRO A 198 -12.30 -13.58 0.34
CA PRO A 198 -11.68 -14.89 0.63
C PRO A 198 -10.24 -15.01 0.12
N PHE A 199 -9.90 -14.23 -0.91
CA PHE A 199 -8.55 -14.21 -1.50
C PHE A 199 -7.64 -13.15 -0.85
N GLY A 200 -8.13 -12.34 0.09
CA GLY A 200 -7.37 -11.23 0.68
C GLY A 200 -7.08 -10.07 -0.27
N LEU A 201 -7.59 -10.12 -1.50
CA LEU A 201 -7.35 -9.13 -2.57
C LEU A 201 -8.28 -7.91 -2.52
N HIS A 202 -9.27 -7.89 -1.61
CA HIS A 202 -10.21 -6.79 -1.45
C HIS A 202 -9.52 -5.45 -1.17
N HIS A 203 -8.35 -5.47 -0.52
CA HIS A 203 -7.57 -4.25 -0.25
C HIS A 203 -7.18 -3.48 -1.52
N ILE A 204 -6.96 -4.17 -2.63
CA ILE A 204 -6.64 -3.55 -3.93
C ILE A 204 -7.83 -2.72 -4.41
N LEU A 205 -9.02 -3.30 -4.39
CA LEU A 205 -10.25 -2.61 -4.81
C LEU A 205 -10.55 -1.43 -3.89
N VAL A 206 -10.37 -1.62 -2.59
CA VAL A 206 -10.56 -0.57 -1.57
C VAL A 206 -9.57 0.57 -1.78
N ALA A 207 -8.29 0.27 -2.02
CA ALA A 207 -7.26 1.28 -2.28
C ALA A 207 -7.56 2.05 -3.57
N LEU A 208 -8.05 1.37 -4.60
CA LEU A 208 -8.43 1.97 -5.86
C LEU A 208 -9.48 3.09 -5.65
N ILE A 209 -10.58 2.79 -4.97
CA ILE A 209 -11.64 3.78 -4.75
C ILE A 209 -11.22 4.87 -3.76
N ARG A 210 -10.43 4.53 -2.74
CA ARG A 210 -10.05 5.49 -1.69
C ARG A 210 -9.05 6.54 -2.17
N PHE A 211 -8.10 6.16 -3.02
CA PHE A 211 -6.90 6.96 -3.28
C PHE A 211 -6.68 7.32 -4.75
N THR A 212 -7.45 6.75 -5.69
CA THR A 212 -7.31 7.05 -7.11
C THR A 212 -8.50 7.78 -7.69
N GLU A 213 -8.36 8.25 -8.93
CA GLU A 213 -9.42 8.92 -9.69
C GLU A 213 -10.69 8.06 -9.87
N ALA A 214 -10.58 6.74 -9.68
CA ALA A 214 -11.73 5.83 -9.70
C ALA A 214 -12.75 6.14 -8.61
N GLY A 215 -12.33 6.70 -7.48
CA GLY A 215 -13.20 7.18 -6.39
C GLY A 215 -13.78 8.57 -6.63
N GLY A 216 -13.53 9.16 -7.80
CA GLY A 216 -13.93 10.51 -8.17
C GLY A 216 -12.80 11.52 -8.03
N THR A 217 -12.99 12.66 -8.71
CA THR A 217 -12.12 13.84 -8.62
C THR A 217 -12.97 15.04 -8.26
N LEU A 218 -12.49 15.86 -7.35
CA LEU A 218 -13.16 17.09 -6.92
C LEU A 218 -12.15 18.18 -6.63
N ASP A 219 -12.50 19.42 -7.00
CA ASP A 219 -11.73 20.60 -6.60
C ASP A 219 -12.17 21.04 -5.21
N VAL A 220 -11.26 20.93 -4.25
CA VAL A 220 -11.47 21.32 -2.86
C VAL A 220 -10.48 22.41 -2.51
N CYS A 221 -10.96 23.59 -2.13
CA CYS A 221 -10.14 24.76 -1.80
C CYS A 221 -9.08 25.14 -2.87
N GLY A 222 -9.43 25.01 -4.16
CA GLY A 222 -8.53 25.34 -5.28
C GLY A 222 -7.47 24.27 -5.61
N HIS A 223 -7.57 23.10 -4.99
CA HIS A 223 -6.73 21.94 -5.30
C HIS A 223 -7.59 20.78 -5.83
N SER A 224 -7.19 20.23 -6.99
CA SER A 224 -7.83 19.04 -7.52
C SER A 224 -7.38 17.81 -6.72
N VAL A 225 -8.33 17.14 -6.10
CA VAL A 225 -8.11 16.00 -5.21
C VAL A 225 -8.83 14.78 -5.77
N SER A 226 -8.16 13.64 -5.80
CA SER A 226 -8.70 12.39 -6.34
C SER A 226 -8.80 11.32 -5.25
N GLY A 227 -9.86 10.50 -5.34
CA GLY A 227 -10.11 9.39 -4.41
C GLY A 227 -11.08 9.75 -3.30
N ALA A 228 -12.03 8.86 -3.05
CA ALA A 228 -13.15 9.11 -2.12
C ALA A 228 -12.69 9.50 -0.71
N LEU A 229 -11.66 8.84 -0.18
CA LEU A 229 -11.11 9.17 1.14
C LEU A 229 -10.34 10.49 1.14
N THR A 230 -9.56 10.73 0.10
CA THR A 230 -8.73 11.94 0.00
C THR A 230 -9.62 13.17 -0.17
N ILE A 231 -10.69 13.07 -0.97
CA ILE A 231 -11.71 14.12 -1.13
C ILE A 231 -12.38 14.41 0.22
N PHE A 232 -12.80 13.37 0.93
CA PHE A 232 -13.42 13.53 2.24
C PHE A 232 -12.50 14.22 3.26
N GLN A 233 -11.23 13.82 3.33
CA GLN A 233 -10.26 14.44 4.22
C GLN A 233 -9.97 15.90 3.84
N ALA A 234 -9.88 16.18 2.53
CA ALA A 234 -9.72 17.54 2.05
C ALA A 234 -10.93 18.43 2.39
N GLN A 235 -12.14 17.90 2.24
CA GLN A 235 -13.38 18.62 2.60
C GLN A 235 -13.47 18.87 4.11
N LEU A 236 -13.04 17.93 4.95
CA LEU A 236 -12.98 18.14 6.40
C LEU A 236 -11.98 19.22 6.83
N SER A 237 -10.92 19.41 6.05
CA SER A 237 -9.89 20.43 6.33
C SER A 237 -10.20 21.79 5.69
N CYS A 238 -11.24 21.88 4.87
CA CYS A 238 -11.62 23.10 4.16
C CYS A 238 -12.80 23.81 4.84
N PRO A 239 -12.63 25.03 5.38
CA PRO A 239 -13.66 25.72 6.15
C PRO A 239 -14.84 26.24 5.31
N THR A 240 -14.74 26.21 3.97
CA THR A 240 -15.77 26.75 3.05
C THR A 240 -16.71 25.69 2.50
N THR A 241 -16.55 24.41 2.85
CA THR A 241 -17.42 23.34 2.34
C THR A 241 -18.66 23.18 3.22
N HIS A 242 -19.82 23.51 2.64
CA HIS A 242 -21.12 23.25 3.24
C HIS A 242 -21.72 21.95 2.70
N GLY A 243 -21.21 20.80 3.18
CA GLY A 243 -21.69 19.47 2.78
C GLY A 243 -20.65 18.64 2.01
N PHE A 244 -20.97 17.36 1.84
CA PHE A 244 -20.10 16.42 1.14
C PHE A 244 -20.39 16.41 -0.36
N ALA A 245 -19.34 16.23 -1.17
CA ALA A 245 -19.50 16.08 -2.60
C ALA A 245 -20.29 14.81 -2.94
N GLU A 246 -21.01 14.85 -4.04
CA GLU A 246 -21.82 13.74 -4.53
C GLU A 246 -20.98 12.45 -4.74
N SER A 247 -19.77 12.57 -5.27
CA SER A 247 -18.85 11.45 -5.45
C SER A 247 -18.43 10.79 -4.14
N ALA A 248 -18.17 11.56 -3.10
CA ALA A 248 -17.85 11.05 -1.77
C ALA A 248 -19.09 10.45 -1.09
N THR A 249 -20.25 11.09 -1.24
CA THR A 249 -21.52 10.64 -0.67
C THR A 249 -21.98 9.32 -1.26
N ARG A 250 -21.75 9.08 -2.56
CA ARG A 250 -22.11 7.84 -3.25
C ARG A 250 -21.45 6.62 -2.61
N PHE A 251 -20.19 6.70 -2.23
CA PHE A 251 -19.48 5.62 -1.55
C PHE A 251 -19.71 5.59 -0.04
N LEU A 252 -20.12 6.71 0.54
CA LEU A 252 -20.57 6.81 1.94
C LEU A 252 -21.84 6.02 2.19
N SER A 253 -22.82 6.11 1.29
CA SER A 253 -24.10 5.44 1.43
C SER A 253 -24.02 3.92 1.53
N GLN A 254 -22.88 3.34 1.14
CA GLN A 254 -22.60 1.91 1.25
C GLN A 254 -21.90 1.49 2.55
N GLY A 255 -21.74 2.37 3.52
CA GLY A 255 -20.96 2.11 4.74
C GLY A 255 -19.47 1.86 4.44
N LYS A 256 -18.99 2.28 3.27
CA LYS A 256 -17.61 2.09 2.83
C LYS A 256 -16.71 3.26 3.18
N MET A 257 -17.25 4.26 3.85
CA MET A 257 -16.40 5.28 4.42
C MET A 257 -15.47 4.67 5.44
N PRO A 258 -14.19 4.97 5.27
CA PRO A 258 -13.17 4.34 6.05
C PRO A 258 -13.41 4.60 7.52
N ALA A 259 -13.39 3.56 8.30
CA ALA A 259 -13.11 3.57 9.71
C ALA A 259 -13.93 4.53 10.61
N PHE A 260 -14.56 5.54 10.03
CA PHE A 260 -15.32 6.55 10.79
C PHE A 260 -16.75 6.12 11.14
N LEU A 261 -17.34 5.30 10.31
CA LEU A 261 -18.74 4.90 10.44
C LEU A 261 -18.92 3.40 10.67
N GLY A 262 -17.86 2.67 10.92
CA GLY A 262 -17.93 1.27 11.34
C GLY A 262 -18.72 0.39 10.36
N GLY A 263 -18.56 0.65 9.06
CA GLY A 263 -19.25 -0.12 8.04
C GLY A 263 -18.53 -1.42 7.68
#